data_f62fba2809f79972c46354c891c6d181
#
_entry.id   f62fba2809f79972c46354c891c6d181
#
_cell.length_a   1.000
_cell.length_b   1.000
_cell.length_c   1.000
_cell.angle_alpha   90.00
_cell.angle_beta   90.00
_cell.angle_gamma   90.00
#
_symmetry.space_group_name_H-M   'P 1'
#
loop_
_entity.id
_entity.type
_entity.pdbx_description
1 polymer ?
#
loop_
_entity_poly.entity_id
_entity_poly.type
_entity_poly.pdbx_seq_one_letter_code
_entity_poly.pdbx_strand_id
1 'polypeptide(L)'
;MTQLLIVHRDADIGRQLVQLVKDYTGYESAFTRSESETLVWLRRQSGIHPRILLVQLDAPGLDGLALGAMLSGIFAGLQTLFFPPYSASQQRIEIAGSKIFPEPIDGERLIAMIERSVRMIGNAPDLFHAIDVLQMCCLAKRSGGLQMVTGSQMGTVYLREGRIVQADTQSAHGDDAVFEIVGWGEIEFAYDRGVNSPLETVKRTWDELLIAAVEERQRRALPEWRRQPA
;
A
#
# COMPACT_ATOMS: atom_id res chain seq x y z
N MET A 1 4.50 24.95 6.32
CA MET A 1 5.62 23.98 6.27
C MET A 1 5.04 22.60 6.01
N THR A 2 5.63 21.84 5.09
CA THR A 2 5.20 20.46 4.83
C THR A 2 5.68 19.59 5.96
N GLN A 3 4.76 18.91 6.63
CA GLN A 3 5.11 18.03 7.73
C GLN A 3 4.95 16.57 7.33
N LEU A 4 5.98 15.80 7.66
CA LEU A 4 5.96 14.36 7.54
C LEU A 4 5.74 13.74 8.92
N LEU A 5 4.97 12.67 8.97
CA LEU A 5 4.83 11.82 10.15
C LEU A 5 5.48 10.47 9.85
N ILE A 6 6.46 10.10 10.67
CA ILE A 6 7.18 8.84 10.58
C ILE A 6 6.75 7.96 11.75
N VAL A 7 6.26 6.77 11.46
CA VAL A 7 5.81 5.80 12.48
C VAL A 7 6.57 4.50 12.28
N HIS A 8 7.53 4.22 13.16
CA HIS A 8 8.37 3.03 13.05
C HIS A 8 8.74 2.50 14.44
N ARG A 9 8.57 1.20 14.67
CA ARG A 9 8.82 0.58 15.98
C ARG A 9 10.28 0.68 16.40
N ASP A 10 11.19 0.45 15.48
CA ASP A 10 12.62 0.58 15.72
C ASP A 10 13.02 2.07 15.76
N ALA A 11 13.58 2.47 16.92
CA ALA A 11 13.96 3.86 17.15
C ALA A 11 15.19 4.29 16.33
N ASP A 12 16.08 3.36 15.98
CA ASP A 12 17.28 3.68 15.20
C ASP A 12 16.92 3.92 13.74
N ILE A 13 16.10 3.04 13.16
CA ILE A 13 15.56 3.23 11.81
C ILE A 13 14.73 4.52 11.76
N GLY A 14 13.86 4.74 12.73
CA GLY A 14 13.05 5.97 12.77
C GLY A 14 13.88 7.24 12.81
N ARG A 15 14.95 7.29 13.63
CA ARG A 15 15.89 8.42 13.66
C ARG A 15 16.67 8.59 12.36
N GLN A 16 17.10 7.51 11.74
CA GLN A 16 17.76 7.54 10.43
C GLN A 16 16.85 8.11 9.35
N LEU A 17 15.57 7.71 9.33
CA LEU A 17 14.58 8.26 8.41
C LEU A 17 14.33 9.76 8.63
N VAL A 18 14.24 10.21 9.89
CA VAL A 18 14.15 11.65 10.22
C VAL A 18 15.35 12.41 9.68
N GLN A 19 16.56 11.90 9.91
CA GLN A 19 17.80 12.54 9.44
C GLN A 19 17.86 12.55 7.91
N LEU A 20 17.54 11.43 7.27
CA LEU A 20 17.51 11.33 5.81
C LEU A 20 16.55 12.37 5.18
N VAL A 21 15.33 12.47 5.71
CA VAL A 21 14.34 13.45 5.22
C VAL A 21 14.88 14.87 5.40
N LYS A 22 15.41 15.20 6.57
CA LYS A 22 15.94 16.52 6.88
C LYS A 22 17.09 16.91 5.96
N ASP A 23 18.05 16.01 5.74
CA ASP A 23 19.28 16.31 5.00
C ASP A 23 19.03 16.47 3.50
N TYR A 24 18.10 15.71 2.94
CA TYR A 24 17.88 15.69 1.49
C TYR A 24 16.67 16.49 1.01
N THR A 25 15.68 16.77 1.87
CA THR A 25 14.48 17.51 1.46
C THR A 25 14.28 18.83 2.18
N GLY A 26 14.90 19.00 3.34
CA GLY A 26 14.67 20.13 4.24
C GLY A 26 13.27 20.18 4.86
N TYR A 27 12.47 19.11 4.72
CA TYR A 27 11.14 19.04 5.35
C TYR A 27 11.24 18.69 6.82
N GLU A 28 10.33 19.27 7.61
CA GLU A 28 10.19 18.87 9.02
C GLU A 28 9.44 17.56 9.12
N SER A 29 9.92 16.69 10.01
CA SER A 29 9.28 15.40 10.28
C SER A 29 9.11 15.19 11.78
N ALA A 30 7.99 14.56 12.17
CA ALA A 30 7.77 14.03 13.49
C ALA A 30 7.96 12.52 13.47
N PHE A 31 8.46 11.96 14.58
CA PHE A 31 8.69 10.54 14.72
C PHE A 31 7.95 9.99 15.95
N THR A 32 7.26 8.89 15.76
CA THR A 32 6.57 8.14 16.82
C THR A 32 6.82 6.64 16.64
N ARG A 33 6.65 5.85 17.71
CA ARG A 33 7.02 4.42 17.73
C ARG A 33 5.83 3.47 17.78
N SER A 34 4.63 4.01 17.93
CA SER A 34 3.40 3.23 18.04
C SER A 34 2.19 4.05 17.64
N GLU A 35 1.08 3.37 17.44
CA GLU A 35 -0.21 4.02 17.20
C GLU A 35 -0.60 4.95 18.36
N SER A 36 -0.45 4.51 19.61
CA SER A 36 -0.78 5.31 20.79
C SER A 36 0.06 6.58 20.89
N GLU A 37 1.38 6.50 20.65
CA GLU A 37 2.25 7.69 20.60
C GLU A 37 1.83 8.65 19.50
N THR A 38 1.48 8.11 18.33
CA THR A 38 0.98 8.89 17.19
C THR A 38 -0.27 9.68 17.57
N LEU A 39 -1.25 9.02 18.16
CA LEU A 39 -2.49 9.67 18.58
C LEU A 39 -2.27 10.73 19.67
N VAL A 40 -1.39 10.46 20.63
CA VAL A 40 -1.01 11.46 21.66
C VAL A 40 -0.32 12.65 21.02
N TRP A 41 0.61 12.41 20.09
CA TRP A 41 1.31 13.48 19.36
C TRP A 41 0.33 14.36 18.58
N LEU A 42 -0.58 13.75 17.82
CA LEU A 42 -1.60 14.48 17.04
C LEU A 42 -2.51 15.35 17.93
N ARG A 43 -2.92 14.84 19.09
CA ARG A 43 -3.74 15.61 20.04
C ARG A 43 -3.03 16.82 20.62
N ARG A 44 -1.70 16.74 20.80
CA ARG A 44 -0.88 17.84 21.34
C ARG A 44 -0.55 18.90 20.32
N GLN A 45 -0.60 18.56 19.05
CA GLN A 45 -0.18 19.43 17.93
C GLN A 45 -1.42 20.02 17.22
N SER A 46 -2.14 20.90 17.92
CA SER A 46 -3.29 21.59 17.32
C SER A 46 -2.89 22.38 16.07
N GLY A 47 -3.53 22.09 14.94
CA GLY A 47 -3.32 22.78 13.68
C GLY A 47 -2.18 22.26 12.79
N ILE A 48 -1.54 21.16 13.17
CA ILE A 48 -0.58 20.46 12.31
C ILE A 48 -1.30 19.42 11.46
N HIS A 49 -1.11 19.49 10.15
CA HIS A 49 -1.69 18.56 9.18
C HIS A 49 -0.55 17.86 8.43
N PRO A 50 -0.19 16.62 8.83
CA PRO A 50 0.79 15.85 8.07
C PRO A 50 0.27 15.61 6.65
N ARG A 51 1.12 15.80 5.66
CA ARG A 51 0.80 15.54 4.26
C ARG A 51 1.34 14.21 3.78
N ILE A 52 2.34 13.69 4.48
CA ILE A 52 2.94 12.40 4.18
C ILE A 52 3.06 11.60 5.46
N LEU A 53 2.63 10.36 5.39
CA LEU A 53 2.81 9.33 6.42
C LEU A 53 3.82 8.29 5.92
N LEU A 54 4.93 8.14 6.61
CA LEU A 54 5.86 7.03 6.47
C LEU A 54 5.57 6.04 7.59
N VAL A 55 5.04 4.86 7.29
CA VAL A 55 4.57 3.95 8.32
C VAL A 55 5.08 2.53 8.14
N GLN A 56 5.61 1.94 9.22
CA GLN A 56 5.88 0.52 9.26
C GLN A 56 4.56 -0.26 9.18
N LEU A 57 4.49 -1.22 8.24
CA LEU A 57 3.26 -1.93 7.92
C LEU A 57 2.71 -2.74 9.09
N ASP A 58 3.60 -3.45 9.78
CA ASP A 58 3.24 -4.34 10.89
C ASP A 58 4.37 -4.45 11.91
N ALA A 59 4.03 -4.25 13.18
CA ALA A 59 4.92 -4.48 14.30
C ALA A 59 4.09 -4.68 15.58
N PRO A 60 4.65 -5.24 16.66
CA PRO A 60 3.95 -5.34 17.94
C PRO A 60 3.41 -3.99 18.42
N GLY A 61 2.08 -3.85 18.48
CA GLY A 61 1.40 -2.60 18.88
C GLY A 61 1.31 -1.54 17.78
N LEU A 62 1.52 -1.92 16.51
CA LEU A 62 1.37 -1.05 15.35
C LEU A 62 0.76 -1.84 14.19
N ASP A 63 -0.42 -1.46 13.74
CA ASP A 63 -1.01 -1.85 12.46
C ASP A 63 -0.98 -0.67 11.50
N GLY A 64 0.02 -0.64 10.63
CA GLY A 64 0.24 0.48 9.70
C GLY A 64 -0.88 0.68 8.70
N LEU A 65 -1.57 -0.41 8.28
CA LEU A 65 -2.72 -0.29 7.38
C LEU A 65 -3.90 0.39 8.09
N ALA A 66 -4.22 -0.06 9.30
CA ALA A 66 -5.30 0.53 10.09
C ALA A 66 -4.99 1.99 10.46
N LEU A 67 -3.74 2.28 10.87
CA LEU A 67 -3.30 3.63 11.18
C LEU A 67 -3.37 4.55 9.96
N GLY A 68 -2.88 4.09 8.80
CA GLY A 68 -2.94 4.83 7.54
C GLY A 68 -4.38 5.17 7.14
N ALA A 69 -5.27 4.19 7.16
CA ALA A 69 -6.69 4.38 6.86
C ALA A 69 -7.36 5.39 7.82
N MET A 70 -7.10 5.27 9.12
CA MET A 70 -7.63 6.20 10.12
C MET A 70 -7.14 7.64 9.87
N LEU A 71 -5.85 7.82 9.60
CA LEU A 71 -5.27 9.15 9.38
C LEU A 71 -5.72 9.75 8.05
N SER A 72 -5.88 8.96 7.00
CA SER A 72 -6.45 9.42 5.72
C SER A 72 -7.89 9.91 5.85
N GLY A 73 -8.67 9.31 6.75
CA GLY A 73 -10.02 9.79 7.08
C GLY A 73 -10.05 11.13 7.84
N ILE A 74 -8.95 11.47 8.53
CA ILE A 74 -8.81 12.74 9.28
C ILE A 74 -8.15 13.83 8.41
N PHE A 75 -7.12 13.47 7.65
CA PHE A 75 -6.29 14.39 6.88
C PHE A 75 -6.49 14.17 5.38
N ALA A 76 -7.37 14.96 4.79
CA ALA A 76 -7.63 14.88 3.35
C ALA A 76 -6.35 15.13 2.54
N GLY A 77 -6.07 14.25 1.56
CA GLY A 77 -4.86 14.32 0.72
C GLY A 77 -3.59 13.81 1.38
N LEU A 78 -3.68 13.15 2.54
CA LEU A 78 -2.54 12.45 3.15
C LEU A 78 -2.03 11.38 2.18
N GLN A 79 -0.73 11.37 1.93
CA GLN A 79 -0.06 10.37 1.10
C GLN A 79 0.69 9.39 2.00
N THR A 80 0.43 8.09 1.86
CA THR A 80 1.00 7.06 2.71
C THR A 80 2.10 6.28 1.98
N LEU A 81 3.23 6.06 2.65
CA LEU A 81 4.32 5.20 2.20
C LEU A 81 4.54 4.11 3.26
N PHE A 82 4.57 2.85 2.82
CA PHE A 82 4.66 1.70 3.72
C PHE A 82 6.06 1.08 3.76
N PHE A 83 6.48 0.71 4.97
CA PHE A 83 7.67 -0.11 5.23
C PHE A 83 7.22 -1.51 5.69
N PRO A 84 7.12 -2.48 4.78
CA PRO A 84 6.72 -3.83 5.15
C PRO A 84 7.87 -4.61 5.81
N PRO A 85 7.55 -5.63 6.65
CA PRO A 85 8.55 -6.41 7.40
C PRO A 85 9.13 -7.58 6.57
N TYR A 86 9.37 -7.38 5.28
CA TYR A 86 9.97 -8.39 4.41
C TYR A 86 11.09 -7.80 3.55
N SER A 87 11.97 -8.68 3.04
CA SER A 87 13.07 -8.26 2.16
C SER A 87 12.59 -7.98 0.74
N ALA A 88 13.17 -6.97 0.10
CA ALA A 88 12.95 -6.64 -1.30
C ALA A 88 13.17 -7.85 -2.23
N SER A 89 14.10 -8.76 -1.89
CA SER A 89 14.34 -9.99 -2.66
C SER A 89 13.18 -10.98 -2.67
N GLN A 90 12.20 -10.82 -1.78
CA GLN A 90 10.99 -11.65 -1.73
C GLN A 90 9.91 -11.17 -2.71
N GLN A 91 10.01 -9.95 -3.21
CA GLN A 91 9.08 -9.45 -4.22
C GLN A 91 9.25 -10.22 -5.53
N ARG A 92 8.13 -10.48 -6.20
CA ARG A 92 8.10 -11.17 -7.50
C ARG A 92 7.85 -10.20 -8.64
N ILE A 93 7.21 -9.09 -8.35
CA ILE A 93 6.82 -8.08 -9.34
C ILE A 93 7.26 -6.73 -8.79
N GLU A 94 8.05 -6.01 -9.57
CA GLU A 94 8.44 -4.63 -9.27
C GLU A 94 7.57 -3.65 -10.04
N ILE A 95 7.02 -2.67 -9.33
CA ILE A 95 6.22 -1.61 -9.90
C ILE A 95 6.96 -0.28 -9.79
N ALA A 96 7.15 0.37 -10.92
CA ALA A 96 7.75 1.69 -10.96
C ALA A 96 6.85 2.72 -10.23
N GLY A 97 7.44 3.52 -9.36
CA GLY A 97 6.69 4.51 -8.60
C GLY A 97 5.89 3.94 -7.42
N SER A 98 6.20 2.72 -6.99
CA SER A 98 5.61 2.10 -5.81
C SER A 98 5.85 2.92 -4.54
N LYS A 99 4.81 3.00 -3.70
CA LYS A 99 4.85 3.59 -2.35
C LYS A 99 5.21 2.60 -1.25
N ILE A 100 5.73 1.43 -1.64
CA ILE A 100 6.09 0.33 -0.74
C ILE A 100 7.61 0.16 -0.76
N PHE A 101 8.21 0.22 0.43
CA PHE A 101 9.66 0.24 0.63
C PHE A 101 10.09 -0.91 1.54
N PRO A 102 10.28 -2.14 1.01
CA PRO A 102 10.81 -3.26 1.78
C PRO A 102 12.28 -3.06 2.15
N GLU A 103 12.77 -3.85 3.08
CA GLU A 103 14.17 -3.82 3.52
C GLU A 103 15.13 -4.48 2.51
N PRO A 104 16.35 -3.92 2.32
CA PRO A 104 16.84 -2.65 2.84
C PRO A 104 16.12 -1.47 2.16
N ILE A 105 15.80 -0.42 2.93
CA ILE A 105 15.10 0.75 2.41
C ILE A 105 16.02 1.50 1.44
N ASP A 106 15.59 1.65 0.20
CA ASP A 106 16.24 2.48 -0.81
C ASP A 106 15.99 3.97 -0.51
N GLY A 107 16.99 4.64 0.04
CA GLY A 107 16.88 6.03 0.46
C GLY A 107 16.67 7.01 -0.70
N GLU A 108 17.31 6.79 -1.86
CA GLU A 108 17.17 7.67 -3.04
C GLU A 108 15.74 7.59 -3.59
N ARG A 109 15.22 6.36 -3.76
CA ARG A 109 13.85 6.13 -4.20
C ARG A 109 12.84 6.69 -3.20
N LEU A 110 13.09 6.57 -1.89
CA LEU A 110 12.24 7.12 -0.84
C LEU A 110 12.17 8.64 -0.94
N ILE A 111 13.29 9.32 -1.04
CA ILE A 111 13.34 10.79 -1.18
C ILE A 111 12.63 11.25 -2.44
N ALA A 112 12.88 10.60 -3.59
CA ALA A 112 12.19 10.93 -4.84
C ALA A 112 10.66 10.77 -4.70
N MET A 113 10.20 9.74 -3.99
CA MET A 113 8.77 9.53 -3.76
C MET A 113 8.18 10.56 -2.80
N ILE A 114 8.89 10.93 -1.73
CA ILE A 114 8.49 12.01 -0.81
C ILE A 114 8.31 13.32 -1.59
N GLU A 115 9.28 13.72 -2.39
CA GLU A 115 9.21 14.93 -3.19
C GLU A 115 8.06 14.91 -4.21
N ARG A 116 7.84 13.75 -4.86
CA ARG A 116 6.70 13.56 -5.76
C ARG A 116 5.37 13.75 -5.02
N SER A 117 5.23 13.14 -3.85
CA SER A 117 4.02 13.21 -3.02
C SER A 117 3.74 14.61 -2.50
N VAL A 118 4.78 15.36 -2.13
CA VAL A 118 4.64 16.78 -1.70
C VAL A 118 4.17 17.68 -2.85
N ARG A 119 4.60 17.39 -4.09
CA ARG A 119 4.19 18.16 -5.28
C ARG A 119 2.74 17.93 -5.70
N MET A 120 2.09 16.89 -5.19
CA MET A 120 0.66 16.67 -5.45
C MET A 120 -0.17 17.76 -4.78
N ILE A 121 -0.81 18.61 -5.61
CA ILE A 121 -1.55 19.79 -5.13
C ILE A 121 -2.97 19.37 -4.71
N GLY A 122 -3.41 19.88 -3.56
CA GLY A 122 -4.78 19.71 -3.07
C GLY A 122 -5.04 18.36 -2.39
N ASN A 123 -6.29 17.93 -2.45
CA ASN A 123 -6.78 16.69 -1.85
C ASN A 123 -6.69 15.52 -2.86
N ALA A 124 -5.53 15.34 -3.48
CA ALA A 124 -5.35 14.23 -4.40
C ALA A 124 -5.53 12.89 -3.65
N PRO A 125 -6.23 11.92 -4.26
CA PRO A 125 -6.40 10.61 -3.65
C PRO A 125 -5.06 9.91 -3.43
N ASP A 126 -4.98 9.08 -2.39
CA ASP A 126 -3.79 8.28 -2.07
C ASP A 126 -3.81 6.99 -2.89
N LEU A 127 -3.34 7.08 -4.15
CA LEU A 127 -3.38 5.97 -5.10
C LEU A 127 -2.21 5.02 -4.92
N PHE A 128 -2.50 3.73 -5.10
CA PHE A 128 -1.55 2.61 -5.08
C PHE A 128 -1.78 1.71 -6.28
N HIS A 129 -0.75 1.04 -6.75
CA HIS A 129 -0.94 -0.05 -7.69
C HIS A 129 -1.56 -1.28 -7.01
N ALA A 130 -2.63 -1.81 -7.58
CA ALA A 130 -3.34 -2.98 -7.02
C ALA A 130 -2.38 -4.16 -6.75
N ILE A 131 -1.45 -4.42 -7.68
CA ILE A 131 -0.43 -5.48 -7.55
C ILE A 131 0.44 -5.25 -6.31
N ASP A 132 0.90 -4.02 -6.08
CA ASP A 132 1.75 -3.70 -4.94
C ASP A 132 1.04 -3.96 -3.61
N VAL A 133 -0.23 -3.54 -3.51
CA VAL A 133 -1.04 -3.75 -2.30
C VAL A 133 -1.26 -5.24 -2.05
N LEU A 134 -1.63 -6.00 -3.08
CA LEU A 134 -1.84 -7.45 -2.97
C LEU A 134 -0.55 -8.16 -2.57
N GLN A 135 0.56 -7.90 -3.28
CA GLN A 135 1.86 -8.50 -2.99
C GLN A 135 2.34 -8.15 -1.56
N MET A 136 2.20 -6.89 -1.16
CA MET A 136 2.54 -6.43 0.18
C MET A 136 1.77 -7.21 1.26
N CYS A 137 0.47 -7.32 1.10
CA CYS A 137 -0.38 -8.02 2.07
C CYS A 137 -0.11 -9.53 2.11
N CYS A 138 0.17 -10.15 0.96
CA CYS A 138 0.51 -11.57 0.89
C CYS A 138 1.87 -11.86 1.55
N LEU A 139 2.91 -11.11 1.23
CA LEU A 139 4.24 -11.26 1.81
C LEU A 139 4.27 -10.95 3.31
N ALA A 140 3.50 -9.97 3.76
CA ALA A 140 3.33 -9.66 5.18
C ALA A 140 2.37 -10.61 5.92
N LYS A 141 1.88 -11.68 5.26
CA LYS A 141 0.97 -12.69 5.83
C LYS A 141 -0.28 -12.10 6.47
N ARG A 142 -0.85 -11.07 5.86
CA ARG A 142 -2.06 -10.43 6.38
C ARG A 142 -3.28 -11.34 6.23
N SER A 143 -4.23 -11.19 7.16
CA SER A 143 -5.57 -11.81 7.11
C SER A 143 -6.60 -10.73 7.26
N GLY A 144 -7.65 -10.74 6.44
CA GLY A 144 -8.69 -9.72 6.43
C GLY A 144 -9.25 -9.47 5.03
N GLY A 145 -10.05 -8.41 4.89
CA GLY A 145 -10.60 -7.94 3.62
C GLY A 145 -9.86 -6.70 3.12
N LEU A 146 -9.55 -6.68 1.83
CA LEU A 146 -9.07 -5.52 1.09
C LEU A 146 -10.19 -5.06 0.16
N GLN A 147 -10.78 -3.92 0.42
CA GLN A 147 -11.66 -3.24 -0.52
C GLN A 147 -10.81 -2.34 -1.42
N MET A 148 -10.94 -2.47 -2.72
CA MET A 148 -10.20 -1.71 -3.74
C MET A 148 -11.17 -0.98 -4.64
N VAL A 149 -10.86 0.29 -4.94
CA VAL A 149 -11.75 1.16 -5.72
C VAL A 149 -10.95 1.94 -6.76
N THR A 150 -11.49 2.03 -7.97
CA THR A 150 -11.00 2.93 -9.02
C THR A 150 -12.16 3.48 -9.84
N GLY A 151 -12.37 4.79 -9.82
CA GLY A 151 -13.53 5.41 -10.46
C GLY A 151 -14.85 4.85 -9.92
N SER A 152 -15.63 4.19 -10.78
CA SER A 152 -16.90 3.53 -10.41
C SER A 152 -16.76 2.03 -10.12
N GLN A 153 -15.57 1.47 -10.29
CA GLN A 153 -15.32 0.04 -10.08
C GLN A 153 -14.91 -0.21 -8.64
N MET A 154 -15.44 -1.28 -8.06
CA MET A 154 -15.15 -1.72 -6.71
C MET A 154 -14.99 -3.24 -6.67
N GLY A 155 -14.02 -3.71 -5.91
CA GLY A 155 -13.79 -5.12 -5.65
C GLY A 155 -13.30 -5.36 -4.24
N THR A 156 -13.44 -6.58 -3.77
CA THR A 156 -12.97 -7.02 -2.46
C THR A 156 -12.12 -8.26 -2.62
N VAL A 157 -10.95 -8.26 -1.99
CA VAL A 157 -10.06 -9.42 -1.92
C VAL A 157 -9.93 -9.87 -0.47
N TYR A 158 -10.16 -11.15 -0.23
CA TYR A 158 -10.10 -11.75 1.10
C TYR A 158 -8.80 -12.51 1.26
N LEU A 159 -8.10 -12.20 2.34
CA LEU A 159 -6.79 -12.75 2.69
C LEU A 159 -6.87 -13.64 3.92
N ARG A 160 -6.13 -14.73 3.92
CA ARG A 160 -5.91 -15.59 5.08
C ARG A 160 -4.45 -16.00 5.15
N GLU A 161 -3.72 -15.49 6.16
CA GLU A 161 -2.29 -15.76 6.36
C GLU A 161 -1.43 -15.53 5.10
N GLY A 162 -1.72 -14.43 4.37
CA GLY A 162 -1.03 -14.07 3.14
C GLY A 162 -1.48 -14.83 1.89
N ARG A 163 -2.50 -15.69 1.98
CA ARG A 163 -3.13 -16.32 0.83
C ARG A 163 -4.34 -15.51 0.38
N ILE A 164 -4.48 -15.30 -0.90
CA ILE A 164 -5.75 -14.81 -1.46
C ILE A 164 -6.69 -16.01 -1.50
N VAL A 165 -7.77 -15.97 -0.70
CA VAL A 165 -8.73 -17.09 -0.61
C VAL A 165 -9.98 -16.84 -1.44
N GLN A 166 -10.36 -15.59 -1.61
CA GLN A 166 -11.50 -15.18 -2.43
C GLN A 166 -11.29 -13.77 -2.95
N ALA A 167 -11.86 -13.47 -4.10
CA ALA A 167 -12.00 -12.11 -4.63
C ALA A 167 -13.34 -11.97 -5.33
N ASP A 168 -13.93 -10.78 -5.24
CA ASP A 168 -15.20 -10.44 -5.85
C ASP A 168 -15.14 -9.03 -6.43
N THR A 169 -15.67 -8.88 -7.63
CA THR A 169 -16.01 -7.60 -8.26
C THR A 169 -17.49 -7.60 -8.62
N GLN A 170 -17.99 -6.56 -9.27
CA GLN A 170 -19.36 -6.53 -9.78
C GLN A 170 -19.61 -7.55 -10.90
N SER A 171 -18.55 -7.96 -11.63
CA SER A 171 -18.62 -8.76 -12.85
C SER A 171 -17.93 -10.12 -12.75
N ALA A 172 -17.07 -10.34 -11.75
CA ALA A 172 -16.22 -11.52 -11.66
C ALA A 172 -16.04 -12.02 -10.22
N HIS A 173 -15.64 -13.28 -10.07
CA HIS A 173 -15.36 -13.96 -8.80
C HIS A 173 -14.05 -14.76 -8.90
N GLY A 174 -13.40 -15.00 -7.76
CA GLY A 174 -12.18 -15.81 -7.68
C GLY A 174 -11.02 -15.24 -8.48
N ASP A 175 -10.32 -16.08 -9.25
CA ASP A 175 -9.17 -15.71 -10.05
C ASP A 175 -9.49 -14.57 -11.03
N ASP A 176 -10.65 -14.62 -11.70
CA ASP A 176 -11.07 -13.62 -12.69
C ASP A 176 -11.29 -12.25 -12.06
N ALA A 177 -11.79 -12.20 -10.82
CA ALA A 177 -11.92 -10.96 -10.06
C ALA A 177 -10.54 -10.37 -9.72
N VAL A 178 -9.56 -11.20 -9.37
CA VAL A 178 -8.18 -10.72 -9.15
C VAL A 178 -7.59 -10.17 -10.45
N PHE A 179 -7.81 -10.83 -11.59
CA PHE A 179 -7.34 -10.36 -12.89
C PHE A 179 -7.97 -9.02 -13.27
N GLU A 180 -9.25 -8.85 -12.98
CA GLU A 180 -9.95 -7.58 -13.19
C GLU A 180 -9.36 -6.47 -12.32
N ILE A 181 -9.21 -6.70 -11.01
CA ILE A 181 -8.64 -5.74 -10.04
C ILE A 181 -7.22 -5.33 -10.43
N VAL A 182 -6.37 -6.29 -10.78
CA VAL A 182 -4.99 -6.01 -11.27
C VAL A 182 -5.02 -5.20 -12.56
N GLY A 183 -6.02 -5.43 -13.42
CA GLY A 183 -6.23 -4.68 -14.65
C GLY A 183 -6.55 -3.20 -14.43
N TRP A 184 -7.11 -2.80 -13.30
CA TRP A 184 -7.42 -1.40 -12.98
C TRP A 184 -6.16 -0.53 -12.83
N GLY A 185 -5.04 -1.11 -12.42
CA GLY A 185 -3.77 -0.41 -12.23
C GLY A 185 -3.74 0.35 -10.90
N GLU A 186 -3.98 1.65 -10.94
CA GLU A 186 -4.01 2.49 -9.74
C GLU A 186 -5.40 2.46 -9.07
N ILE A 187 -5.39 2.28 -7.74
CA ILE A 187 -6.58 2.13 -6.90
C ILE A 187 -6.42 2.91 -5.59
N GLU A 188 -7.52 3.29 -5.00
CA GLU A 188 -7.63 3.51 -3.56
C GLU A 188 -7.97 2.20 -2.88
N PHE A 189 -7.52 1.98 -1.64
CA PHE A 189 -7.87 0.78 -0.91
C PHE A 189 -8.16 1.04 0.57
N ALA A 190 -8.99 0.17 1.14
CA ALA A 190 -9.23 0.06 2.57
C ALA A 190 -8.97 -1.37 3.02
N TYR A 191 -8.44 -1.54 4.22
CA TYR A 191 -8.17 -2.84 4.81
C TYR A 191 -8.93 -2.98 6.12
N ASP A 192 -9.61 -4.11 6.29
CA ASP A 192 -10.28 -4.49 7.53
C ASP A 192 -9.86 -5.90 7.96
N ARG A 193 -9.18 -5.99 9.10
CA ARG A 193 -8.74 -7.25 9.70
C ARG A 193 -9.91 -8.13 10.15
N GLY A 194 -11.06 -7.53 10.50
CA GLY A 194 -12.24 -8.25 10.98
C GLY A 194 -13.04 -8.93 9.89
N VAL A 195 -12.80 -8.57 8.63
CA VAL A 195 -13.52 -9.13 7.48
C VAL A 195 -12.88 -10.44 7.04
N ASN A 196 -13.67 -11.50 7.05
CA ASN A 196 -13.24 -12.82 6.62
C ASN A 196 -14.22 -13.40 5.61
N SER A 197 -13.73 -14.21 4.67
CA SER A 197 -14.59 -15.01 3.80
C SER A 197 -14.70 -16.45 4.30
N PRO A 198 -15.92 -17.00 4.36
CA PRO A 198 -16.11 -18.44 4.59
C PRO A 198 -15.81 -19.27 3.33
N LEU A 199 -15.77 -18.64 2.16
CA LEU A 199 -15.53 -19.29 0.88
C LEU A 199 -14.04 -19.28 0.53
N GLU A 200 -13.61 -20.27 -0.23
CA GLU A 200 -12.27 -20.38 -0.80
C GLU A 200 -12.42 -20.71 -2.29
N THR A 201 -12.43 -19.66 -3.12
CA THR A 201 -12.63 -19.77 -4.57
C THR A 201 -11.33 -19.67 -5.37
N VAL A 202 -10.30 -19.04 -4.78
CA VAL A 202 -8.94 -18.94 -5.33
C VAL A 202 -8.12 -20.13 -4.86
N LYS A 203 -7.56 -20.90 -5.80
CA LYS A 203 -6.75 -22.10 -5.50
C LYS A 203 -5.27 -21.93 -5.81
N ARG A 204 -4.92 -20.96 -6.62
CA ARG A 204 -3.53 -20.66 -6.99
C ARG A 204 -2.80 -20.02 -5.83
N THR A 205 -1.47 -20.17 -5.80
CA THR A 205 -0.65 -19.34 -4.91
C THR A 205 -0.72 -17.89 -5.33
N TRP A 206 -0.49 -16.97 -4.40
CA TRP A 206 -0.65 -15.54 -4.68
C TRP A 206 0.33 -15.06 -5.78
N ASP A 207 1.54 -15.59 -5.82
CA ASP A 207 2.57 -15.24 -6.81
C ASP A 207 2.21 -15.75 -8.21
N GLU A 208 1.76 -17.01 -8.34
CA GLU A 208 1.23 -17.55 -9.60
C GLU A 208 0.05 -16.74 -10.11
N LEU A 209 -0.86 -16.37 -9.20
CA LEU A 209 -2.06 -15.61 -9.53
C LEU A 209 -1.71 -14.20 -10.02
N LEU A 210 -0.82 -13.49 -9.32
CA LEU A 210 -0.43 -12.13 -9.71
C LEU A 210 0.40 -12.11 -11.00
N ILE A 211 1.30 -13.08 -11.21
CA ILE A 211 2.05 -13.21 -12.45
C ILE A 211 1.08 -13.42 -13.62
N ALA A 212 0.14 -14.37 -13.48
CA ALA A 212 -0.87 -14.62 -14.53
C ALA A 212 -1.75 -13.39 -14.80
N ALA A 213 -2.11 -12.63 -13.75
CA ALA A 213 -2.89 -11.40 -13.90
C ALA A 213 -2.12 -10.30 -14.67
N VAL A 214 -0.80 -10.18 -14.43
CA VAL A 214 0.06 -9.24 -15.18
C VAL A 214 0.18 -9.66 -16.65
N GLU A 215 0.39 -10.94 -16.92
CA GLU A 215 0.44 -11.47 -18.28
C GLU A 215 -0.87 -11.22 -19.04
N GLU A 216 -2.00 -11.46 -18.39
CA GLU A 216 -3.32 -11.20 -18.98
C GLU A 216 -3.53 -9.71 -19.25
N ARG A 217 -3.13 -8.82 -18.33
CA ARG A 217 -3.15 -7.37 -18.53
C ARG A 217 -2.31 -6.96 -19.75
N GLN A 218 -1.10 -7.50 -19.88
CA GLN A 218 -0.23 -7.21 -21.02
C GLN A 218 -0.85 -7.72 -22.33
N ARG A 219 -1.45 -8.89 -22.32
CA ARG A 219 -2.14 -9.48 -23.46
C ARG A 219 -3.31 -8.62 -23.93
N ARG A 220 -4.11 -8.11 -22.99
CA ARG A 220 -5.23 -7.19 -23.28
C ARG A 220 -4.77 -5.84 -23.83
N ALA A 221 -3.60 -5.36 -23.45
CA ALA A 221 -3.02 -4.12 -23.95
C ALA A 221 -2.47 -4.23 -25.39
N LEU A 222 -2.25 -5.45 -25.90
CA LEU A 222 -1.79 -5.66 -27.28
C LEU A 222 -2.93 -5.36 -28.27
N PRO A 223 -2.61 -4.80 -29.47
CA PRO A 223 -3.56 -4.65 -30.57
C PRO A 223 -4.18 -5.98 -30.95
N GLU A 224 -5.45 -6.00 -31.38
CA GLU A 224 -6.23 -7.22 -31.69
C GLU A 224 -5.51 -8.16 -32.66
N TRP A 225 -4.79 -7.64 -33.67
CA TRP A 225 -4.05 -8.45 -34.63
C TRP A 225 -2.87 -9.23 -34.05
N ARG A 226 -2.39 -8.88 -32.82
CA ARG A 226 -1.36 -9.63 -32.08
C ARG A 226 -1.92 -10.61 -31.06
N ARG A 227 -3.23 -10.65 -30.87
CA ARG A 227 -3.88 -11.50 -29.86
C ARG A 227 -4.26 -12.89 -30.37
N GLN A 228 -4.16 -13.14 -31.69
CA GLN A 228 -4.47 -14.45 -32.27
C GLN A 228 -3.32 -15.42 -31.96
N PRO A 229 -3.63 -16.63 -31.40
CA PRO A 229 -2.63 -17.69 -31.30
C PRO A 229 -2.25 -18.17 -32.70
N ALA A 230 -0.95 -18.46 -32.88
CA ALA A 230 -0.42 -19.07 -34.10
C ALA A 230 -0.93 -20.51 -34.27
#